data_0dedcbdee65a5580b9a6bd9502a304e5
#
_entry.id   0dedcbdee65a5580b9a6bd9502a304e5
#
_cell.length_a   1.000
_cell.length_b   1.000
_cell.length_c   1.000
_cell.angle_alpha   90.00
_cell.angle_beta   90.00
_cell.angle_gamma   90.00
#
_symmetry.space_group_name_H-M   'P 1'
#
loop_
_entity.id
_entity.type
_entity.pdbx_description
1 polymer ?
#
loop_
_entity_poly.entity_id
_entity_poly.type
_entity_poly.pdbx_seq_one_letter_code
_entity_poly.pdbx_strand_id
1 'polypeptide(L)'
;MRIALVHDYLMQDGGAERTLLAMHRLFPAAPIFTLFYDPAKVHPDFKQAKIIPSFLNKFPFAPAKYQWYLPLMPHAAESIDLTGYDIILSSSSSIIKGIIAPPGATHICYCHNPTRFLWQERHGYVNDLPQPGIIKRLLPFYLHHLRQWDVLAADRPDILLTNSKTSQERIRRFYRREAKVIFPPVDTHLIQPSGTNDGYWLIGGRLVAYKRFDLAITAFARLNLPLKVFGVGPEEKRLRALAGPKTEFVGAVDEKTKFELYRNAIGFLYPHVEDFGITAIEAMAAGKPVIAYGRGGITETLIDGKTGKLFHVQSWEAIANAILRFDPTQFSHTEIRAHAEQFSQQRFADQIKQAITEATGQRV
;
A
#
# COMPACT_ATOMS: atom_id res chain seq x y z
N MET A 1 -4.97 -5.83 -29.39
CA MET A 1 -5.02 -6.40 -28.04
C MET A 1 -5.81 -5.45 -27.15
N ARG A 2 -6.93 -5.90 -26.58
CA ARG A 2 -7.80 -5.10 -25.69
C ARG A 2 -7.52 -5.47 -24.26
N ILE A 3 -7.19 -4.46 -23.44
CA ILE A 3 -6.83 -4.61 -22.03
C ILE A 3 -7.98 -4.12 -21.14
N ALA A 4 -8.30 -4.86 -20.09
CA ALA A 4 -9.16 -4.41 -19.00
C ALA A 4 -8.35 -4.33 -17.70
N LEU A 5 -8.55 -3.25 -16.94
CA LEU A 5 -8.05 -3.13 -15.58
C LEU A 5 -9.15 -3.53 -14.60
N VAL A 6 -8.80 -4.24 -13.54
CA VAL A 6 -9.77 -4.66 -12.53
C VAL A 6 -9.20 -4.38 -11.13
N HIS A 7 -10.02 -3.81 -10.22
CA HIS A 7 -9.56 -3.44 -8.88
C HIS A 7 -10.62 -3.73 -7.82
N ASP A 8 -10.20 -4.00 -6.58
CA ASP A 8 -11.14 -4.30 -5.49
C ASP A 8 -12.10 -3.14 -5.22
N TYR A 9 -11.59 -1.99 -4.78
CA TYR A 9 -12.39 -0.85 -4.34
C TYR A 9 -11.72 0.46 -4.74
N LEU A 10 -12.43 1.33 -5.40
CA LEU A 10 -12.02 2.71 -5.67
C LEU A 10 -12.76 3.67 -4.71
N MET A 11 -12.34 3.66 -3.44
CA MET A 11 -13.00 4.36 -2.34
C MET A 11 -12.04 5.10 -1.40
N GLN A 12 -10.78 5.18 -1.76
CA GLN A 12 -9.71 5.86 -1.05
C GLN A 12 -8.56 6.16 -2.00
N ASP A 13 -7.58 6.93 -1.56
CA ASP A 13 -6.30 7.14 -2.25
C ASP A 13 -5.18 6.51 -1.42
N GLY A 14 -5.00 5.21 -1.57
CA GLY A 14 -3.97 4.43 -0.88
C GLY A 14 -2.94 3.83 -1.83
N GLY A 15 -2.03 3.00 -1.30
CA GLY A 15 -0.94 2.41 -2.09
C GLY A 15 -1.42 1.46 -3.20
N ALA A 16 -2.52 0.74 -2.99
CA ALA A 16 -3.09 -0.14 -4.01
C ALA A 16 -3.74 0.67 -5.14
N GLU A 17 -4.46 1.74 -4.81
CA GLU A 17 -5.06 2.65 -5.76
C GLU A 17 -4.00 3.42 -6.57
N ARG A 18 -2.88 3.81 -5.93
CA ARG A 18 -1.71 4.39 -6.62
C ARG A 18 -1.05 3.41 -7.60
N THR A 19 -0.98 2.13 -7.26
CA THR A 19 -0.50 1.08 -8.17
C THR A 19 -1.45 0.91 -9.36
N LEU A 20 -2.76 0.90 -9.13
CA LEU A 20 -3.75 0.90 -10.21
C LEU A 20 -3.64 2.14 -11.10
N LEU A 21 -3.44 3.31 -10.50
CA LEU A 21 -3.27 4.56 -11.26
C LEU A 21 -2.06 4.49 -12.20
N ALA A 22 -0.94 3.92 -11.74
CA ALA A 22 0.22 3.69 -12.59
C ALA A 22 -0.08 2.71 -13.74
N MET A 23 -0.84 1.64 -13.47
CA MET A 23 -1.32 0.73 -14.53
C MET A 23 -2.24 1.44 -15.52
N HIS A 24 -3.14 2.32 -15.03
CA HIS A 24 -4.03 3.08 -15.89
C HIS A 24 -3.27 4.11 -16.75
N ARG A 25 -2.26 4.79 -16.19
CA ARG A 25 -1.37 5.68 -16.97
C ARG A 25 -0.62 4.93 -18.06
N LEU A 26 -0.30 3.66 -17.83
CA LEU A 26 0.33 2.78 -18.84
C LEU A 26 -0.65 2.36 -19.94
N PHE A 27 -1.93 2.18 -19.60
CA PHE A 27 -3.01 1.75 -20.50
C PHE A 27 -4.23 2.69 -20.40
N PRO A 28 -4.13 3.94 -20.84
CA PRO A 28 -5.17 4.96 -20.59
C PRO A 28 -6.51 4.67 -21.29
N ALA A 29 -6.51 3.87 -22.34
CA ALA A 29 -7.74 3.43 -23.04
C ALA A 29 -8.44 2.26 -22.36
N ALA A 30 -7.80 1.58 -21.39
CA ALA A 30 -8.36 0.44 -20.71
C ALA A 30 -9.44 0.90 -19.70
N PRO A 31 -10.66 0.31 -19.73
CA PRO A 31 -11.64 0.57 -18.69
C PRO A 31 -11.20 -0.07 -17.37
N ILE A 32 -11.66 0.51 -16.26
CA ILE A 32 -11.41 0.02 -14.91
C ILE A 32 -12.70 -0.58 -14.36
N PHE A 33 -12.71 -1.87 -14.11
CA PHE A 33 -13.79 -2.56 -13.40
C PHE A 33 -13.49 -2.60 -11.90
N THR A 34 -14.50 -2.37 -11.06
CA THR A 34 -14.30 -2.38 -9.60
C THR A 34 -15.58 -2.80 -8.88
N LEU A 35 -15.46 -3.32 -7.65
CA LEU A 35 -16.63 -3.69 -6.85
C LEU A 35 -17.38 -2.44 -6.37
N PHE A 36 -16.66 -1.43 -5.88
CA PHE A 36 -17.23 -0.18 -5.37
C PHE A 36 -16.42 1.02 -5.86
N TYR A 37 -17.12 2.12 -6.11
CA TYR A 37 -16.53 3.37 -6.58
C TYR A 37 -17.16 4.57 -5.89
N ASP A 38 -16.30 5.43 -5.30
CA ASP A 38 -16.70 6.73 -4.75
C ASP A 38 -15.78 7.81 -5.34
N PRO A 39 -16.29 8.60 -6.33
CA PRO A 39 -15.47 9.59 -7.05
C PRO A 39 -14.95 10.72 -6.15
N ALA A 40 -15.52 10.92 -4.96
CA ALA A 40 -15.09 11.97 -4.04
C ALA A 40 -13.84 11.58 -3.23
N LYS A 41 -13.49 10.28 -3.18
CA LYS A 41 -12.43 9.74 -2.32
C LYS A 41 -11.21 9.23 -3.04
N VAL A 42 -11.23 9.22 -4.37
CA VAL A 42 -10.13 8.70 -5.19
C VAL A 42 -9.26 9.82 -5.75
N HIS A 43 -8.07 9.45 -6.18
CA HIS A 43 -7.15 10.38 -6.84
C HIS A 43 -7.83 11.10 -8.03
N PRO A 44 -7.62 12.42 -8.21
CA PRO A 44 -8.30 13.20 -9.27
C PRO A 44 -8.11 12.65 -10.69
N ASP A 45 -6.97 12.04 -10.98
CA ASP A 45 -6.67 11.48 -12.32
C ASP A 45 -7.64 10.37 -12.73
N PHE A 46 -8.29 9.67 -11.78
CA PHE A 46 -9.32 8.69 -12.09
C PHE A 46 -10.60 9.30 -12.67
N LYS A 47 -10.80 10.63 -12.57
CA LYS A 47 -11.98 11.30 -13.14
C LYS A 47 -12.06 11.19 -14.67
N GLN A 48 -10.92 10.98 -15.32
CA GLN A 48 -10.85 10.81 -16.78
C GLN A 48 -10.94 9.34 -17.21
N ALA A 49 -10.85 8.40 -16.28
CA ALA A 49 -10.91 6.98 -16.55
C ALA A 49 -12.36 6.51 -16.76
N LYS A 50 -12.55 5.54 -17.67
CA LYS A 50 -13.82 4.83 -17.80
C LYS A 50 -13.92 3.80 -16.68
N ILE A 51 -14.62 4.16 -15.58
CA ILE A 51 -14.81 3.29 -14.42
C ILE A 51 -16.17 2.60 -14.50
N ILE A 52 -16.18 1.28 -14.33
CA ILE A 52 -17.36 0.42 -14.40
C ILE A 52 -17.49 -0.32 -13.06
N PRO A 53 -18.30 0.22 -12.12
CA PRO A 53 -18.52 -0.44 -10.84
C PRO A 53 -19.48 -1.63 -10.98
N SER A 54 -19.36 -2.61 -10.08
CA SER A 54 -20.26 -3.76 -10.01
C SER A 54 -21.69 -3.34 -9.63
N PHE A 55 -22.62 -4.28 -9.75
CA PHE A 55 -24.02 -4.04 -9.32
C PHE A 55 -24.13 -3.69 -7.84
N LEU A 56 -23.19 -4.10 -6.99
CA LEU A 56 -23.18 -3.77 -5.56
C LEU A 56 -23.08 -2.27 -5.29
N ASN A 57 -22.48 -1.50 -6.19
CA ASN A 57 -22.35 -0.05 -6.02
C ASN A 57 -23.70 0.68 -6.04
N LYS A 58 -24.76 0.05 -6.57
CA LYS A 58 -26.12 0.56 -6.62
C LYS A 58 -26.96 0.19 -5.39
N PHE A 59 -26.42 -0.61 -4.48
CA PHE A 59 -27.14 -1.09 -3.30
C PHE A 59 -27.29 0.03 -2.24
N PRO A 60 -28.30 -0.04 -1.37
CA PRO A 60 -28.50 0.94 -0.32
C PRO A 60 -27.25 1.10 0.56
N PHE A 61 -26.90 2.34 0.91
CA PHE A 61 -25.72 2.67 1.72
C PHE A 61 -24.34 2.28 1.11
N ALA A 62 -24.28 1.73 -0.10
CA ALA A 62 -23.05 1.62 -0.84
C ALA A 62 -22.68 2.99 -1.46
N PRO A 63 -21.39 3.34 -1.54
CA PRO A 63 -20.22 2.58 -1.07
C PRO A 63 -19.89 2.79 0.42
N ALA A 64 -20.57 3.70 1.14
CA ALA A 64 -20.19 4.10 2.51
C ALA A 64 -20.12 2.92 3.51
N LYS A 65 -20.98 1.92 3.36
CA LYS A 65 -21.04 0.70 4.19
C LYS A 65 -20.72 -0.56 3.40
N TYR A 66 -19.78 -0.51 2.44
CA TYR A 66 -19.42 -1.60 1.55
C TYR A 66 -19.11 -2.93 2.29
N GLN A 67 -18.56 -2.86 3.49
CA GLN A 67 -18.24 -4.02 4.31
C GLN A 67 -19.48 -4.90 4.64
N TRP A 68 -20.67 -4.34 4.60
CA TRP A 68 -21.91 -5.09 4.83
C TRP A 68 -22.23 -6.04 3.68
N TYR A 69 -21.67 -5.77 2.52
CA TYR A 69 -21.86 -6.58 1.31
C TYR A 69 -20.78 -7.63 1.11
N LEU A 70 -19.90 -7.83 2.11
CA LEU A 70 -18.85 -8.86 2.03
C LEU A 70 -19.36 -10.23 1.56
N PRO A 71 -20.55 -10.72 1.99
CA PRO A 71 -21.08 -12.01 1.51
C PRO A 71 -21.41 -12.05 0.01
N LEU A 72 -21.66 -10.92 -0.62
CA LEU A 72 -22.01 -10.82 -2.03
C LEU A 72 -20.80 -10.46 -2.93
N MET A 73 -19.69 -10.04 -2.34
CA MET A 73 -18.51 -9.61 -3.10
C MET A 73 -17.92 -10.70 -3.98
N PRO A 74 -17.79 -11.98 -3.54
CA PRO A 74 -17.36 -13.05 -4.42
C PRO A 74 -18.21 -13.18 -5.68
N HIS A 75 -19.53 -13.21 -5.52
CA HIS A 75 -20.46 -13.27 -6.65
C HIS A 75 -20.36 -12.02 -7.54
N ALA A 76 -20.20 -10.84 -6.94
CA ALA A 76 -20.05 -9.61 -7.73
C ALA A 76 -18.76 -9.60 -8.56
N ALA A 77 -17.65 -10.13 -8.02
CA ALA A 77 -16.40 -10.27 -8.76
C ALA A 77 -16.57 -11.26 -9.95
N GLU A 78 -17.22 -12.39 -9.70
CA GLU A 78 -17.49 -13.42 -10.73
C GLU A 78 -18.49 -12.96 -11.81
N SER A 79 -19.34 -11.98 -11.50
CA SER A 79 -20.34 -11.42 -12.42
C SER A 79 -19.82 -10.30 -13.32
N ILE A 80 -18.56 -9.89 -13.18
CA ILE A 80 -17.98 -8.86 -14.05
C ILE A 80 -17.83 -9.41 -15.46
N ASP A 81 -18.51 -8.79 -16.44
CA ASP A 81 -18.38 -9.18 -17.83
C ASP A 81 -17.08 -8.61 -18.44
N LEU A 82 -16.16 -9.50 -18.69
CA LEU A 82 -14.86 -9.23 -19.31
C LEU A 82 -14.78 -9.77 -20.75
N THR A 83 -15.93 -10.07 -21.37
CA THR A 83 -15.99 -10.57 -22.74
C THR A 83 -15.35 -9.60 -23.71
N GLY A 84 -14.47 -10.15 -24.56
CA GLY A 84 -13.80 -9.42 -25.62
C GLY A 84 -12.56 -8.64 -25.17
N TYR A 85 -12.06 -8.83 -23.96
CA TYR A 85 -10.72 -8.41 -23.59
C TYR A 85 -9.75 -9.58 -23.73
N ASP A 86 -8.54 -9.26 -24.25
CA ASP A 86 -7.49 -10.25 -24.47
C ASP A 86 -6.60 -10.37 -23.22
N ILE A 87 -6.42 -9.26 -22.48
CA ILE A 87 -5.65 -9.19 -21.25
C ILE A 87 -6.49 -8.57 -20.14
N ILE A 88 -6.48 -9.22 -18.99
CA ILE A 88 -7.08 -8.73 -17.77
C ILE A 88 -5.95 -8.50 -16.77
N LEU A 89 -5.69 -7.23 -16.43
CA LEU A 89 -4.72 -6.86 -15.41
C LEU A 89 -5.45 -6.45 -14.14
N SER A 90 -5.47 -7.33 -13.15
CA SER A 90 -6.14 -7.06 -11.88
C SER A 90 -5.15 -6.60 -10.79
N SER A 91 -5.59 -5.65 -9.96
CA SER A 91 -4.89 -5.15 -8.78
C SER A 91 -5.70 -5.52 -7.54
N SER A 92 -5.26 -6.54 -6.81
CA SER A 92 -6.05 -7.19 -5.76
C SER A 92 -5.38 -7.13 -4.39
N SER A 93 -6.11 -6.60 -3.42
CA SER A 93 -5.81 -6.70 -1.98
C SER A 93 -6.78 -7.66 -1.26
N SER A 94 -7.85 -8.10 -1.95
CA SER A 94 -8.93 -8.87 -1.35
C SER A 94 -9.61 -9.81 -2.35
N ILE A 95 -10.73 -9.43 -2.91
CA ILE A 95 -11.69 -10.30 -3.59
C ILE A 95 -11.46 -10.39 -5.12
N ILE A 96 -11.01 -9.30 -5.75
CA ILE A 96 -11.07 -9.15 -7.20
C ILE A 96 -10.17 -10.10 -8.00
N LYS A 97 -9.18 -10.73 -7.37
CA LYS A 97 -8.41 -11.83 -7.99
C LYS A 97 -9.29 -13.00 -8.44
N GLY A 98 -10.51 -13.10 -7.85
CA GLY A 98 -11.49 -14.14 -8.15
C GLY A 98 -12.43 -13.84 -9.32
N ILE A 99 -12.12 -12.87 -10.17
CA ILE A 99 -12.85 -12.71 -11.44
C ILE A 99 -12.73 -13.96 -12.32
N ILE A 100 -13.68 -14.13 -13.22
CA ILE A 100 -13.66 -15.20 -14.22
C ILE A 100 -13.22 -14.59 -15.54
N ALA A 101 -12.02 -14.95 -15.99
CA ALA A 101 -11.52 -14.53 -17.28
C ALA A 101 -12.24 -15.28 -18.40
N PRO A 102 -12.61 -14.63 -19.52
CA PRO A 102 -13.20 -15.31 -20.65
C PRO A 102 -12.17 -16.25 -21.33
N PRO A 103 -12.64 -17.31 -22.03
CA PRO A 103 -11.75 -18.21 -22.75
C PRO A 103 -10.83 -17.46 -23.72
N GLY A 104 -9.54 -17.75 -23.66
CA GLY A 104 -8.51 -17.14 -24.51
C GLY A 104 -7.95 -15.81 -23.99
N ALA A 105 -8.50 -15.23 -22.92
CA ALA A 105 -7.92 -14.07 -22.25
C ALA A 105 -6.85 -14.50 -21.24
N THR A 106 -5.80 -13.70 -21.11
CA THR A 106 -4.76 -13.89 -20.08
C THR A 106 -5.04 -13.01 -18.86
N HIS A 107 -5.19 -13.63 -17.70
CA HIS A 107 -5.39 -12.94 -16.42
C HIS A 107 -4.07 -12.81 -15.65
N ILE A 108 -3.56 -11.58 -15.54
CA ILE A 108 -2.40 -11.23 -14.75
C ILE A 108 -2.89 -10.48 -13.49
N CYS A 109 -2.64 -11.04 -12.31
CA CYS A 109 -3.07 -10.45 -11.06
C CYS A 109 -1.89 -9.89 -10.26
N TYR A 110 -1.89 -8.58 -10.04
CA TYR A 110 -1.02 -7.95 -9.06
C TYR A 110 -1.66 -8.08 -7.67
N CYS A 111 -1.27 -9.12 -6.97
CA CYS A 111 -1.74 -9.43 -5.62
C CYS A 111 -0.88 -8.69 -4.59
N HIS A 112 -1.43 -7.60 -4.01
CA HIS A 112 -0.72 -6.80 -3.00
C HIS A 112 -0.38 -7.62 -1.76
N ASN A 113 -1.28 -8.48 -1.33
CA ASN A 113 -1.13 -9.40 -0.22
C ASN A 113 -2.29 -10.43 -0.28
N PRO A 114 -2.12 -11.67 0.20
CA PRO A 114 -3.25 -12.52 0.54
C PRO A 114 -4.21 -11.78 1.47
N THR A 115 -5.51 -11.96 1.23
CA THR A 115 -6.59 -11.23 1.91
C THR A 115 -6.38 -11.14 3.42
N ARG A 116 -5.90 -9.98 3.93
CA ARG A 116 -5.35 -9.84 5.30
C ARG A 116 -6.32 -10.28 6.38
N PHE A 117 -7.58 -9.85 6.30
CA PHE A 117 -8.60 -10.17 7.31
C PHE A 117 -8.96 -11.66 7.34
N LEU A 118 -8.65 -12.43 6.30
CA LEU A 118 -8.85 -13.89 6.27
C LEU A 118 -7.65 -14.65 6.85
N TRP A 119 -6.42 -14.16 6.65
CA TRP A 119 -5.21 -14.93 6.92
C TRP A 119 -4.37 -14.37 8.06
N GLN A 120 -4.13 -13.07 8.11
CA GLN A 120 -3.20 -12.45 9.05
C GLN A 120 -3.90 -11.84 10.27
N GLU A 121 -4.98 -11.10 10.05
CA GLU A 121 -5.71 -10.32 11.06
C GLU A 121 -6.98 -11.04 11.54
N ARG A 122 -7.10 -12.33 11.29
CA ARG A 122 -8.31 -13.12 11.50
C ARG A 122 -8.94 -13.00 12.89
N HIS A 123 -8.14 -12.83 13.94
CA HIS A 123 -8.60 -12.73 15.32
C HIS A 123 -9.03 -11.30 15.69
N GLY A 124 -8.36 -10.27 15.16
CA GLY A 124 -8.70 -8.86 15.40
C GLY A 124 -9.91 -8.40 14.57
N TYR A 125 -9.96 -8.83 13.31
CA TYR A 125 -10.94 -8.32 12.34
C TYR A 125 -12.40 -8.39 12.84
N VAL A 126 -12.82 -9.53 13.39
CA VAL A 126 -14.20 -9.71 13.87
C VAL A 126 -14.52 -8.79 15.06
N ASN A 127 -13.54 -8.57 15.95
CA ASN A 127 -13.71 -7.72 17.13
C ASN A 127 -13.83 -6.24 16.77
N ASP A 128 -13.08 -5.80 15.76
CA ASP A 128 -13.00 -4.39 15.35
C ASP A 128 -14.18 -3.95 14.46
N LEU A 129 -15.01 -4.90 14.00
CA LEU A 129 -16.16 -4.57 13.16
C LEU A 129 -17.27 -3.89 13.97
N PRO A 130 -17.97 -2.88 13.40
CA PRO A 130 -19.07 -2.15 14.07
C PRO A 130 -20.39 -2.89 14.08
N GLN A 131 -20.46 -4.18 13.66
CA GLN A 131 -21.69 -4.94 13.52
C GLN A 131 -22.24 -5.44 14.87
N PRO A 132 -23.56 -5.68 14.96
CA PRO A 132 -24.21 -6.27 16.13
C PRO A 132 -23.61 -7.63 16.52
N GLY A 133 -23.67 -7.96 17.83
CA GLY A 133 -23.04 -9.18 18.38
C GLY A 133 -23.47 -10.49 17.72
N ILE A 134 -24.73 -10.59 17.27
CA ILE A 134 -25.24 -11.77 16.56
C ILE A 134 -24.52 -11.98 15.23
N ILE A 135 -24.25 -10.91 14.49
CA ILE A 135 -23.50 -10.96 13.23
C ILE A 135 -22.06 -11.38 13.52
N LYS A 136 -21.42 -10.79 14.54
CA LYS A 136 -20.06 -11.18 14.97
C LYS A 136 -19.95 -12.65 15.33
N ARG A 137 -21.01 -13.25 15.89
CA ARG A 137 -21.04 -14.69 16.26
C ARG A 137 -21.13 -15.60 15.03
N LEU A 138 -21.83 -15.20 13.98
CA LEU A 138 -21.99 -15.96 12.74
C LEU A 138 -20.85 -15.74 11.73
N LEU A 139 -20.22 -14.59 11.80
CA LEU A 139 -19.18 -14.18 10.85
C LEU A 139 -18.00 -15.18 10.73
N PRO A 140 -17.49 -15.82 11.81
CA PRO A 140 -16.41 -16.81 11.70
C PRO A 140 -16.73 -17.98 10.77
N PHE A 141 -17.99 -18.45 10.74
CA PHE A 141 -18.44 -19.51 9.84
C PHE A 141 -18.39 -19.04 8.38
N TYR A 142 -18.90 -17.85 8.11
CA TYR A 142 -18.81 -17.27 6.77
C TYR A 142 -17.35 -17.04 6.35
N LEU A 143 -16.51 -16.50 7.23
CA LEU A 143 -15.08 -16.28 6.95
C LEU A 143 -14.34 -17.60 6.70
N HIS A 144 -14.80 -18.72 7.26
CA HIS A 144 -14.25 -20.06 6.94
C HIS A 144 -14.52 -20.42 5.47
N HIS A 145 -15.75 -20.27 5.00
CA HIS A 145 -16.10 -20.52 3.60
C HIS A 145 -15.42 -19.51 2.65
N LEU A 146 -15.36 -18.25 3.07
CA LEU A 146 -14.68 -17.24 2.26
C LEU A 146 -13.17 -17.54 2.11
N ARG A 147 -12.51 -18.13 3.12
CA ARG A 147 -11.11 -18.59 2.97
C ARG A 147 -10.96 -19.70 1.93
N GLN A 148 -11.90 -20.63 1.86
CA GLN A 148 -11.89 -21.68 0.84
C GLN A 148 -12.04 -21.06 -0.56
N TRP A 149 -13.01 -20.17 -0.71
CA TRP A 149 -13.20 -19.44 -1.97
C TRP A 149 -11.95 -18.60 -2.31
N ASP A 150 -11.33 -17.95 -1.35
CA ASP A 150 -10.15 -17.09 -1.52
C ASP A 150 -8.93 -17.89 -2.07
N VAL A 151 -8.76 -19.13 -1.64
CA VAL A 151 -7.73 -20.03 -2.19
C VAL A 151 -8.07 -20.42 -3.64
N LEU A 152 -9.31 -20.84 -3.90
CA LEU A 152 -9.75 -21.18 -5.25
C LEU A 152 -9.68 -19.98 -6.21
N ALA A 153 -10.03 -18.79 -5.71
CA ALA A 153 -9.93 -17.53 -6.44
C ALA A 153 -8.48 -17.17 -6.79
N ALA A 154 -7.54 -17.47 -5.91
CA ALA A 154 -6.11 -17.22 -6.13
C ALA A 154 -5.49 -18.17 -7.17
N ASP A 155 -6.18 -19.23 -7.55
CA ASP A 155 -5.75 -20.16 -8.61
C ASP A 155 -6.19 -19.74 -10.01
N ARG A 156 -7.16 -18.83 -10.11
CA ARG A 156 -7.72 -18.36 -11.38
C ARG A 156 -6.77 -17.51 -12.24
N PRO A 157 -5.95 -16.60 -11.67
CA PRO A 157 -4.98 -15.86 -12.49
C PRO A 157 -3.95 -16.78 -13.11
N ASP A 158 -3.63 -16.56 -14.39
CA ASP A 158 -2.54 -17.26 -15.08
C ASP A 158 -1.20 -16.90 -14.47
N ILE A 159 -1.02 -15.61 -14.14
CA ILE A 159 0.21 -15.09 -13.51
C ILE A 159 -0.12 -14.27 -12.28
N LEU A 160 0.62 -14.53 -11.20
CA LEU A 160 0.61 -13.69 -10.00
C LEU A 160 1.86 -12.80 -9.95
N LEU A 161 1.63 -11.50 -9.81
CA LEU A 161 2.63 -10.50 -9.47
C LEU A 161 2.40 -10.05 -8.02
N THR A 162 3.43 -9.54 -7.36
CA THR A 162 3.29 -9.04 -5.99
C THR A 162 4.27 -7.93 -5.67
N ASN A 163 4.03 -7.19 -4.58
CA ASN A 163 4.72 -5.96 -4.23
C ASN A 163 6.04 -6.14 -3.45
N SER A 164 6.35 -7.34 -2.95
CA SER A 164 7.52 -7.60 -2.11
C SER A 164 7.79 -9.11 -1.95
N LYS A 165 8.99 -9.47 -1.56
CA LYS A 165 9.33 -10.86 -1.16
C LYS A 165 8.50 -11.29 0.05
N THR A 166 8.25 -10.37 0.98
CA THR A 166 7.37 -10.61 2.14
C THR A 166 5.97 -11.06 1.70
N SER A 167 5.36 -10.39 0.72
CA SER A 167 4.07 -10.78 0.16
C SER A 167 4.16 -12.05 -0.69
N GLN A 168 5.26 -12.25 -1.44
CA GLN A 168 5.54 -13.46 -2.19
C GLN A 168 5.55 -14.70 -1.30
N GLU A 169 6.25 -14.64 -0.16
CA GLU A 169 6.30 -15.74 0.82
C GLU A 169 4.91 -16.06 1.38
N ARG A 170 4.08 -15.02 1.62
CA ARG A 170 2.70 -15.21 2.07
C ARG A 170 1.83 -15.84 1.00
N ILE A 171 1.95 -15.42 -0.25
CA ILE A 171 1.25 -16.03 -1.40
C ILE A 171 1.64 -17.50 -1.50
N ARG A 172 2.91 -17.82 -1.45
CA ARG A 172 3.39 -19.20 -1.46
C ARG A 172 2.85 -20.01 -0.27
N ARG A 173 2.81 -19.40 0.93
CA ARG A 173 2.31 -20.08 2.14
C ARG A 173 0.82 -20.35 2.12
N PHE A 174 0.00 -19.36 1.73
CA PHE A 174 -1.45 -19.43 1.86
C PHE A 174 -2.16 -19.90 0.58
N TYR A 175 -1.65 -19.52 -0.59
CA TYR A 175 -2.25 -19.88 -1.87
C TYR A 175 -1.53 -21.03 -2.59
N ARG A 176 -0.34 -21.42 -2.12
CA ARG A 176 0.50 -22.45 -2.77
C ARG A 176 0.86 -22.11 -4.21
N ARG A 177 0.93 -20.83 -4.53
CA ARG A 177 1.25 -20.30 -5.86
C ARG A 177 2.57 -19.52 -5.81
N GLU A 178 3.31 -19.54 -6.90
CA GLU A 178 4.45 -18.64 -7.11
C GLU A 178 3.97 -17.29 -7.63
N ALA A 179 4.65 -16.21 -7.25
CA ALA A 179 4.40 -14.86 -7.72
C ALA A 179 5.71 -14.17 -8.07
N LYS A 180 5.74 -13.38 -9.15
CA LYS A 180 6.89 -12.56 -9.52
C LYS A 180 6.82 -11.24 -8.74
N VAL A 181 7.93 -10.85 -8.10
CA VAL A 181 7.99 -9.57 -7.39
C VAL A 181 8.21 -8.44 -8.39
N ILE A 182 7.30 -7.48 -8.39
CA ILE A 182 7.41 -6.18 -9.04
C ILE A 182 7.07 -5.14 -7.99
N PHE A 183 8.05 -4.35 -7.57
CA PHE A 183 7.84 -3.34 -6.53
C PHE A 183 6.84 -2.28 -6.98
N PRO A 184 5.97 -1.76 -6.07
CA PRO A 184 4.99 -0.74 -6.40
C PRO A 184 5.66 0.55 -6.89
N PRO A 185 4.99 1.32 -7.75
CA PRO A 185 5.51 2.57 -8.28
C PRO A 185 5.54 3.67 -7.23
N VAL A 186 6.63 4.43 -7.20
CA VAL A 186 6.76 5.67 -6.44
C VAL A 186 7.07 6.82 -7.39
N ASP A 187 6.42 7.97 -7.17
CA ASP A 187 6.59 9.18 -8.00
C ASP A 187 7.92 9.90 -7.70
N THR A 188 9.04 9.18 -7.82
CA THR A 188 10.36 9.71 -7.48
C THR A 188 10.69 10.99 -8.24
N HIS A 189 10.26 11.11 -9.49
CA HIS A 189 10.54 12.28 -10.35
C HIS A 189 9.89 13.59 -9.86
N LEU A 190 8.79 13.50 -9.08
CA LEU A 190 8.12 14.67 -8.50
C LEU A 190 8.83 15.19 -7.25
N ILE A 191 9.66 14.35 -6.62
CA ILE A 191 10.33 14.66 -5.37
C ILE A 191 11.73 15.18 -5.66
N GLN A 192 11.97 16.47 -5.36
CA GLN A 192 13.28 17.09 -5.54
C GLN A 192 14.18 16.74 -4.34
N PRO A 193 15.39 16.20 -4.57
CA PRO A 193 16.32 15.89 -3.47
C PRO A 193 16.88 17.18 -2.86
N SER A 194 17.25 17.11 -1.59
CA SER A 194 17.93 18.21 -0.88
C SER A 194 18.99 17.69 0.09
N GLY A 195 20.17 18.29 0.04
CA GLY A 195 21.24 18.08 1.02
C GLY A 195 21.07 18.87 2.30
N THR A 196 20.16 19.85 2.34
CA THR A 196 19.88 20.70 3.53
C THR A 196 18.68 20.20 4.31
N ASN A 197 18.51 20.67 5.55
CA ASN A 197 17.35 20.38 6.38
C ASN A 197 17.06 21.56 7.33
N ASP A 198 15.82 21.60 7.85
CA ASP A 198 15.33 22.61 8.80
C ASP A 198 15.37 22.13 10.25
N GLY A 199 16.18 21.12 10.56
CA GLY A 199 16.43 20.65 11.93
C GLY A 199 15.33 19.79 12.55
N TYR A 200 14.40 19.22 11.78
CA TYR A 200 13.35 18.33 12.27
C TYR A 200 13.42 16.93 11.67
N TRP A 201 12.95 15.96 12.42
CA TRP A 201 12.66 14.61 11.93
C TRP A 201 11.21 14.50 11.47
N LEU A 202 10.95 13.60 10.54
CA LEU A 202 9.63 13.45 9.93
C LEU A 202 9.09 12.04 10.14
N ILE A 203 7.79 11.94 10.43
CA ILE A 203 7.02 10.70 10.37
C ILE A 203 5.66 11.00 9.76
N GLY A 204 5.11 10.11 8.95
CA GLY A 204 3.82 10.41 8.34
C GLY A 204 3.08 9.25 7.72
N GLY A 205 1.80 9.49 7.43
CA GLY A 205 0.85 8.56 6.87
C GLY A 205 -0.45 8.50 7.68
N ARG A 206 -1.29 7.51 7.43
CA ARG A 206 -2.56 7.35 8.18
C ARG A 206 -2.28 7.03 9.65
N LEU A 207 -2.83 7.83 10.58
CA LEU A 207 -2.62 7.69 12.03
C LEU A 207 -3.47 6.55 12.59
N VAL A 208 -2.96 5.32 12.46
CA VAL A 208 -3.59 4.06 12.92
C VAL A 208 -2.64 3.29 13.83
N ALA A 209 -3.19 2.48 14.73
CA ALA A 209 -2.45 1.84 15.81
C ALA A 209 -1.26 0.98 15.34
N TYR A 210 -1.42 0.20 14.26
CA TYR A 210 -0.35 -0.70 13.79
C TYR A 210 0.87 0.04 13.24
N LYS A 211 0.73 1.34 12.86
CA LYS A 211 1.86 2.16 12.38
C LYS A 211 2.77 2.68 13.50
N ARG A 212 2.43 2.42 14.75
CA ARG A 212 3.30 2.65 15.89
C ARG A 212 3.91 4.05 15.98
N PHE A 213 3.12 5.08 15.59
CA PHE A 213 3.51 6.49 15.78
C PHE A 213 3.79 6.82 17.25
N ASP A 214 3.12 6.11 18.17
CA ASP A 214 3.30 6.22 19.61
C ASP A 214 4.77 6.06 20.02
N LEU A 215 5.49 5.11 19.45
CA LEU A 215 6.90 4.87 19.80
C LEU A 215 7.80 6.02 19.36
N ALA A 216 7.61 6.52 18.14
CA ALA A 216 8.40 7.63 17.63
C ALA A 216 8.11 8.93 18.44
N ILE A 217 6.83 9.26 18.66
CA ILE A 217 6.42 10.45 19.41
C ILE A 217 6.95 10.38 20.85
N THR A 218 6.85 9.23 21.53
CA THR A 218 7.38 9.04 22.87
C THR A 218 8.90 9.24 22.94
N ALA A 219 9.64 8.66 21.97
CA ALA A 219 11.10 8.81 21.90
C ALA A 219 11.48 10.28 21.74
N PHE A 220 10.84 11.02 20.84
CA PHE A 220 11.13 12.42 20.57
C PHE A 220 10.70 13.35 21.70
N ALA A 221 9.59 13.06 22.38
CA ALA A 221 9.19 13.81 23.59
C ALA A 221 10.24 13.68 24.70
N ARG A 222 10.80 12.48 24.92
CA ARG A 222 11.84 12.23 25.93
C ARG A 222 13.20 12.82 25.57
N LEU A 223 13.56 12.80 24.28
CA LEU A 223 14.80 13.39 23.77
C LEU A 223 14.71 14.92 23.63
N ASN A 224 13.51 15.51 23.74
CA ASN A 224 13.24 16.92 23.48
C ASN A 224 13.75 17.39 22.10
N LEU A 225 13.57 16.56 21.07
CA LEU A 225 13.97 16.83 19.69
C LEU A 225 12.77 17.21 18.81
N PRO A 226 12.98 18.03 17.76
CA PRO A 226 11.92 18.41 16.83
C PRO A 226 11.42 17.23 16.00
N LEU A 227 10.09 17.00 16.01
CA LEU A 227 9.40 15.99 15.21
C LEU A 227 8.20 16.61 14.53
N LYS A 228 8.11 16.45 13.21
CA LYS A 228 6.87 16.73 12.47
C LYS A 228 6.13 15.44 12.16
N VAL A 229 4.80 15.47 12.36
CA VAL A 229 3.89 14.34 12.13
C VAL A 229 2.85 14.79 11.12
N PHE A 230 2.84 14.22 9.92
CA PHE A 230 1.79 14.48 8.93
C PHE A 230 0.83 13.31 8.79
N GLY A 231 -0.40 13.63 8.39
CA GLY A 231 -1.48 12.67 8.20
C GLY A 231 -2.58 12.81 9.25
N VAL A 232 -3.64 12.05 9.05
CA VAL A 232 -4.83 12.01 9.90
C VAL A 232 -5.23 10.56 10.19
N GLY A 233 -6.02 10.35 11.25
CA GLY A 233 -6.52 9.02 11.58
C GLY A 233 -7.09 8.91 12.99
N PRO A 234 -7.68 7.76 13.33
CA PRO A 234 -8.39 7.56 14.60
C PRO A 234 -7.47 7.70 15.84
N GLU A 235 -6.16 7.47 15.68
CA GLU A 235 -5.19 7.58 16.78
C GLU A 235 -4.75 9.01 17.11
N GLU A 236 -5.13 10.02 16.32
CA GLU A 236 -4.59 11.38 16.44
C GLU A 236 -4.74 11.93 17.84
N LYS A 237 -5.93 11.83 18.47
CA LYS A 237 -6.18 12.34 19.82
C LYS A 237 -5.23 11.70 20.87
N ARG A 238 -5.03 10.39 20.77
CA ARG A 238 -4.13 9.63 21.66
C ARG A 238 -2.67 10.04 21.45
N LEU A 239 -2.26 10.18 20.19
CA LEU A 239 -0.90 10.55 19.82
C LEU A 239 -0.54 11.97 20.26
N ARG A 240 -1.46 12.94 20.15
CA ARG A 240 -1.27 14.29 20.63
C ARG A 240 -1.05 14.34 22.16
N ALA A 241 -1.71 13.43 22.91
CA ALA A 241 -1.51 13.35 24.38
C ALA A 241 -0.12 12.80 24.78
N LEU A 242 0.58 12.12 23.90
CA LEU A 242 1.94 11.61 24.11
C LEU A 242 3.03 12.59 23.67
N ALA A 243 2.65 13.63 22.94
CA ALA A 243 3.57 14.52 22.27
C ALA A 243 4.29 15.47 23.26
N GLY A 244 5.57 15.70 23.03
CA GLY A 244 6.35 16.73 23.69
C GLY A 244 6.20 18.10 23.03
N PRO A 245 6.76 19.16 23.64
CA PRO A 245 6.59 20.55 23.17
C PRO A 245 7.19 20.83 21.79
N LYS A 246 8.11 19.99 21.32
CA LYS A 246 8.75 20.10 20.00
C LYS A 246 8.14 19.17 18.95
N THR A 247 6.98 18.55 19.23
CA THR A 247 6.26 17.73 18.26
C THR A 247 5.16 18.55 17.60
N GLU A 248 5.24 18.72 16.29
CA GLU A 248 4.26 19.42 15.45
C GLU A 248 3.41 18.42 14.66
N PHE A 249 2.08 18.51 14.81
CA PHE A 249 1.14 17.76 13.98
C PHE A 249 0.67 18.65 12.82
N VAL A 250 1.15 18.36 11.62
CA VAL A 250 0.84 19.12 10.40
C VAL A 250 -0.57 18.82 9.88
N GLY A 251 -1.12 17.65 10.22
CA GLY A 251 -2.43 17.22 9.72
C GLY A 251 -2.39 16.60 8.34
N ALA A 252 -3.53 16.62 7.63
CA ALA A 252 -3.59 16.19 6.23
C ALA A 252 -2.84 17.19 5.34
N VAL A 253 -2.00 16.68 4.45
CA VAL A 253 -1.19 17.49 3.53
C VAL A 253 -1.44 17.05 2.09
N ASP A 254 -1.37 18.00 1.16
CA ASP A 254 -1.30 17.71 -0.28
C ASP A 254 0.09 17.16 -0.68
N GLU A 255 0.21 16.68 -1.90
CA GLU A 255 1.47 16.09 -2.38
C GLU A 255 2.63 17.08 -2.36
N LYS A 256 2.39 18.33 -2.75
CA LYS A 256 3.42 19.37 -2.78
C LYS A 256 3.97 19.61 -1.38
N THR A 257 3.10 19.85 -0.41
CA THR A 257 3.48 20.05 1.00
C THR A 257 4.17 18.80 1.57
N LYS A 258 3.69 17.60 1.23
CA LYS A 258 4.30 16.33 1.64
C LYS A 258 5.76 16.24 1.13
N PHE A 259 6.00 16.59 -0.13
CA PHE A 259 7.35 16.54 -0.70
C PHE A 259 8.29 17.60 -0.11
N GLU A 260 7.77 18.78 0.22
CA GLU A 260 8.52 19.81 0.95
C GLU A 260 8.90 19.34 2.37
N LEU A 261 7.98 18.66 3.08
CA LEU A 261 8.27 18.07 4.38
C LEU A 261 9.38 17.02 4.31
N TYR A 262 9.37 16.14 3.32
CA TYR A 262 10.46 15.19 3.10
C TYR A 262 11.77 15.93 2.80
N ARG A 263 11.74 16.88 1.87
CA ARG A 263 12.92 17.61 1.42
C ARG A 263 13.66 18.31 2.54
N ASN A 264 12.93 18.84 3.52
CA ASN A 264 13.47 19.67 4.59
C ASN A 264 13.72 18.90 5.90
N ALA A 265 13.42 17.62 5.97
CA ALA A 265 13.67 16.78 7.13
C ALA A 265 15.16 16.39 7.27
N ILE A 266 15.63 16.12 8.49
CA ILE A 266 16.90 15.42 8.75
C ILE A 266 16.83 14.00 8.21
N GLY A 267 15.72 13.29 8.48
CA GLY A 267 15.46 11.93 8.06
C GLY A 267 14.01 11.54 8.37
N PHE A 268 13.64 10.33 7.98
CA PHE A 268 12.28 9.82 8.12
C PHE A 268 12.22 8.63 9.07
N LEU A 269 11.17 8.56 9.89
CA LEU A 269 10.98 7.48 10.87
C LEU A 269 9.93 6.49 10.36
N TYR A 270 10.26 5.20 10.42
CA TYR A 270 9.40 4.11 9.96
C TYR A 270 9.33 2.97 11.00
N PRO A 271 8.57 3.16 12.11
CA PRO A 271 8.59 2.24 13.28
C PRO A 271 7.67 1.03 13.15
N HIS A 272 7.04 0.82 12.02
CA HIS A 272 5.99 -0.20 11.82
C HIS A 272 6.38 -1.25 10.78
N VAL A 273 5.52 -2.25 10.62
CA VAL A 273 5.67 -3.31 9.61
C VAL A 273 4.63 -3.12 8.51
N GLU A 274 5.07 -2.99 7.30
CA GLU A 274 4.24 -3.00 6.08
C GLU A 274 4.83 -3.93 5.03
N ASP A 275 4.07 -4.16 3.96
CA ASP A 275 4.48 -5.08 2.90
C ASP A 275 5.53 -4.46 1.98
N PHE A 276 5.60 -3.13 1.87
CA PHE A 276 6.57 -2.42 1.04
C PHE A 276 7.12 -1.15 1.71
N GLY A 277 6.28 -0.14 1.96
CA GLY A 277 6.72 1.10 2.62
C GLY A 277 6.94 2.27 1.65
N ILE A 278 5.93 2.65 0.88
CA ILE A 278 5.97 3.76 -0.08
C ILE A 278 6.53 5.05 0.55
N THR A 279 6.08 5.41 1.76
CA THR A 279 6.53 6.63 2.46
C THR A 279 8.03 6.65 2.77
N ALA A 280 8.63 5.50 3.02
CA ALA A 280 10.08 5.39 3.21
C ALA A 280 10.84 5.63 1.89
N ILE A 281 10.30 5.11 0.76
CA ILE A 281 10.88 5.35 -0.56
C ILE A 281 10.72 6.83 -0.96
N GLU A 282 9.58 7.46 -0.66
CA GLU A 282 9.38 8.91 -0.89
C GLU A 282 10.44 9.74 -0.13
N ALA A 283 10.73 9.39 1.14
CA ALA A 283 11.78 10.04 1.90
C ALA A 283 13.18 9.82 1.26
N MET A 284 13.47 8.59 0.83
CA MET A 284 14.72 8.29 0.12
C MET A 284 14.78 9.02 -1.24
N ALA A 285 13.66 9.20 -1.93
CA ALA A 285 13.60 9.99 -3.15
C ALA A 285 13.93 11.47 -2.91
N ALA A 286 13.63 12.01 -1.72
CA ALA A 286 14.09 13.34 -1.29
C ALA A 286 15.56 13.36 -0.85
N GLY A 287 16.29 12.24 -0.94
CA GLY A 287 17.67 12.10 -0.49
C GLY A 287 17.79 11.96 1.03
N LYS A 288 16.70 11.60 1.74
CA LYS A 288 16.70 11.53 3.19
C LYS A 288 16.86 10.11 3.71
N PRO A 289 17.76 9.92 4.68
CA PRO A 289 17.92 8.61 5.31
C PRO A 289 16.68 8.22 6.13
N VAL A 290 16.42 6.92 6.20
CA VAL A 290 15.28 6.38 6.92
C VAL A 290 15.74 5.58 8.13
N ILE A 291 15.15 5.84 9.31
CA ILE A 291 15.33 5.00 10.51
C ILE A 291 14.09 4.12 10.63
N ALA A 292 14.27 2.81 10.46
CA ALA A 292 13.17 1.88 10.31
C ALA A 292 13.25 0.67 11.23
N TYR A 293 12.08 0.15 11.60
CA TYR A 293 11.98 -1.16 12.24
C TYR A 293 12.29 -2.26 11.23
N GLY A 294 13.34 -3.06 11.50
CA GLY A 294 13.89 -4.06 10.59
C GLY A 294 13.02 -5.29 10.38
N ARG A 295 11.74 -5.10 10.00
CA ARG A 295 10.79 -6.17 9.66
C ARG A 295 9.85 -5.78 8.52
N GLY A 296 9.44 -6.78 7.72
CA GLY A 296 8.55 -6.61 6.57
C GLY A 296 9.27 -6.04 5.35
N GLY A 297 8.51 -5.42 4.42
CA GLY A 297 9.03 -4.95 3.14
C GLY A 297 10.15 -3.91 3.22
N ILE A 298 10.25 -3.18 4.34
CA ILE A 298 11.34 -2.20 4.53
C ILE A 298 12.73 -2.86 4.50
N THR A 299 12.85 -4.13 4.89
CA THR A 299 14.13 -4.86 4.82
C THR A 299 14.56 -5.20 3.39
N GLU A 300 13.66 -5.03 2.43
CA GLU A 300 13.92 -5.24 1.00
C GLU A 300 14.28 -3.93 0.28
N THR A 301 13.88 -2.80 0.86
CA THR A 301 13.96 -1.49 0.23
C THR A 301 14.97 -0.55 0.89
N LEU A 302 15.33 -0.79 2.15
CA LEU A 302 16.34 -0.02 2.87
C LEU A 302 17.66 -0.82 2.96
N ILE A 303 18.77 -0.18 2.63
CA ILE A 303 20.13 -0.73 2.81
C ILE A 303 20.70 -0.15 4.11
N ASP A 304 20.83 -1.01 5.15
CA ASP A 304 21.34 -0.58 6.46
C ASP A 304 22.77 0.00 6.34
N GLY A 305 22.97 1.17 6.93
CA GLY A 305 24.21 1.94 6.88
C GLY A 305 24.46 2.70 5.57
N LYS A 306 23.59 2.57 4.53
CA LYS A 306 23.71 3.32 3.27
C LYS A 306 22.53 4.24 3.00
N THR A 307 21.31 3.71 3.05
CA THR A 307 20.11 4.52 2.80
C THR A 307 19.33 4.84 4.08
N GLY A 308 19.81 4.36 5.21
CA GLY A 308 19.22 4.57 6.52
C GLY A 308 19.76 3.60 7.56
N LYS A 309 19.03 3.46 8.67
CA LYS A 309 19.41 2.61 9.79
C LYS A 309 18.25 1.72 10.22
N LEU A 310 18.51 0.43 10.43
CA LEU A 310 17.54 -0.51 10.98
C LEU A 310 17.70 -0.63 12.50
N PHE A 311 16.56 -0.64 13.21
CA PHE A 311 16.50 -1.07 14.61
C PHE A 311 15.63 -2.34 14.73
N HIS A 312 15.94 -3.21 15.70
CA HIS A 312 15.40 -4.58 15.74
C HIS A 312 14.44 -4.85 16.91
N VAL A 313 14.32 -3.93 17.85
CA VAL A 313 13.35 -4.00 18.95
C VAL A 313 12.31 -2.91 18.75
N GLN A 314 11.03 -3.28 18.64
CA GLN A 314 9.95 -2.31 18.39
C GLN A 314 9.57 -1.60 19.69
N SER A 315 10.44 -0.71 20.16
CA SER A 315 10.26 0.11 21.36
C SER A 315 10.70 1.54 21.13
N TRP A 316 10.23 2.47 21.99
CA TRP A 316 10.65 3.87 21.91
C TRP A 316 12.13 4.05 22.29
N GLU A 317 12.65 3.21 23.20
CA GLU A 317 14.07 3.21 23.60
C GLU A 317 14.98 2.85 22.42
N ALA A 318 14.58 1.89 21.61
CA ALA A 318 15.35 1.49 20.42
C ALA A 318 15.39 2.62 19.39
N ILE A 319 14.27 3.34 19.21
CA ILE A 319 14.20 4.53 18.34
C ILE A 319 15.09 5.63 18.91
N ALA A 320 14.98 5.94 20.21
CA ALA A 320 15.80 6.95 20.87
C ALA A 320 17.30 6.65 20.73
N ASN A 321 17.70 5.39 20.95
CA ASN A 321 19.08 4.95 20.78
C ASN A 321 19.56 5.07 19.33
N ALA A 322 18.71 4.71 18.35
CA ALA A 322 19.04 4.87 16.93
C ALA A 322 19.25 6.35 16.57
N ILE A 323 18.40 7.26 17.08
CA ILE A 323 18.51 8.72 16.87
C ILE A 323 19.79 9.29 17.51
N LEU A 324 20.09 8.93 18.76
CA LEU A 324 21.29 9.42 19.47
C LEU A 324 22.60 8.98 18.81
N ARG A 325 22.61 7.84 18.14
CA ARG A 325 23.78 7.31 17.41
C ARG A 325 23.78 7.66 15.93
N PHE A 326 22.78 8.40 15.49
CA PHE A 326 22.65 8.76 14.07
C PHE A 326 23.55 9.94 13.75
N ASP A 327 24.43 9.73 12.78
CA ASP A 327 25.27 10.78 12.21
C ASP A 327 24.82 11.01 10.74
N PRO A 328 24.15 12.11 10.44
CA PRO A 328 23.65 12.40 9.10
C PRO A 328 24.77 12.55 8.06
N THR A 329 26.00 12.86 8.47
CA THR A 329 27.14 13.04 7.56
C THR A 329 27.62 11.73 6.93
N GLN A 330 27.26 10.58 7.51
CA GLN A 330 27.56 9.25 6.97
C GLN A 330 26.66 8.85 5.81
N PHE A 331 25.63 9.64 5.51
CA PHE A 331 24.62 9.30 4.48
C PHE A 331 24.72 10.26 3.29
N SER A 332 25.02 9.70 2.13
CA SER A 332 25.06 10.44 0.85
C SER A 332 23.65 10.64 0.31
N HIS A 333 23.18 11.90 0.27
CA HIS A 333 21.87 12.23 -0.31
C HIS A 333 21.73 11.77 -1.77
N THR A 334 22.81 11.81 -2.56
CA THR A 334 22.82 11.39 -3.95
C THR A 334 22.70 9.86 -4.09
N GLU A 335 23.39 9.09 -3.23
CA GLU A 335 23.29 7.63 -3.23
C GLU A 335 21.92 7.15 -2.75
N ILE A 336 21.36 7.79 -1.70
CA ILE A 336 19.99 7.50 -1.23
C ILE A 336 18.98 7.74 -2.35
N ARG A 337 19.09 8.90 -3.04
CA ARG A 337 18.24 9.23 -4.18
C ARG A 337 18.38 8.21 -5.31
N ALA A 338 19.59 7.89 -5.72
CA ALA A 338 19.86 6.92 -6.77
C ALA A 338 19.27 5.53 -6.45
N HIS A 339 19.32 5.13 -5.18
CA HIS A 339 18.69 3.90 -4.72
C HIS A 339 17.15 3.96 -4.85
N ALA A 340 16.52 5.08 -4.49
CA ALA A 340 15.06 5.25 -4.59
C ALA A 340 14.54 5.17 -6.04
N GLU A 341 15.35 5.52 -7.04
CA GLU A 341 14.97 5.42 -8.46
C GLU A 341 14.71 3.98 -8.93
N GLN A 342 15.20 2.98 -8.20
CA GLN A 342 14.89 1.58 -8.48
C GLN A 342 13.41 1.24 -8.26
N PHE A 343 12.65 2.11 -7.60
CA PHE A 343 11.23 1.99 -7.30
C PHE A 343 10.38 3.01 -8.08
N SER A 344 10.94 3.62 -9.13
CA SER A 344 10.27 4.64 -9.93
C SER A 344 9.07 4.08 -10.72
N GLN A 345 8.15 4.96 -11.09
CA GLN A 345 7.02 4.62 -11.97
C GLN A 345 7.49 4.05 -13.31
N GLN A 346 8.58 4.57 -13.89
CA GLN A 346 9.09 4.07 -15.17
C GLN A 346 9.52 2.60 -15.04
N ARG A 347 10.25 2.26 -13.98
CA ARG A 347 10.70 0.89 -13.77
C ARG A 347 9.53 -0.08 -13.52
N PHE A 348 8.53 0.36 -12.77
CA PHE A 348 7.28 -0.40 -12.61
C PHE A 348 6.60 -0.64 -13.96
N ALA A 349 6.45 0.40 -14.78
CA ALA A 349 5.84 0.31 -16.09
C ALA A 349 6.56 -0.69 -17.01
N ASP A 350 7.90 -0.62 -17.06
CA ASP A 350 8.72 -1.54 -17.87
C ASP A 350 8.56 -2.99 -17.40
N GLN A 351 8.54 -3.23 -16.10
CA GLN A 351 8.35 -4.57 -15.53
C GLN A 351 6.94 -5.12 -15.77
N ILE A 352 5.89 -4.30 -15.72
CA ILE A 352 4.52 -4.71 -16.05
C ILE A 352 4.42 -5.06 -17.55
N LYS A 353 4.97 -4.24 -18.44
CA LYS A 353 5.01 -4.55 -19.88
C LYS A 353 5.77 -5.85 -20.15
N GLN A 354 6.91 -6.03 -19.51
CA GLN A 354 7.67 -7.26 -19.63
C GLN A 354 6.85 -8.48 -19.17
N ALA A 355 6.16 -8.40 -18.02
CA ALA A 355 5.32 -9.48 -17.52
C ALA A 355 4.18 -9.83 -18.49
N ILE A 356 3.55 -8.82 -19.11
CA ILE A 356 2.52 -9.02 -20.15
C ILE A 356 3.13 -9.71 -21.36
N THR A 357 4.30 -9.25 -21.83
CA THR A 357 4.98 -9.84 -22.99
C THR A 357 5.36 -11.31 -22.74
N GLU A 358 5.88 -11.61 -21.55
CA GLU A 358 6.21 -12.99 -21.14
C GLU A 358 4.96 -13.89 -21.09
N ALA A 359 3.82 -13.34 -20.64
CA ALA A 359 2.56 -14.07 -20.52
C ALA A 359 1.89 -14.37 -21.87
N THR A 360 1.99 -13.44 -22.83
CA THR A 360 1.19 -13.47 -24.05
C THR A 360 2.03 -13.74 -25.32
N GLY A 361 3.35 -13.64 -25.21
CA GLY A 361 4.26 -13.65 -26.37
C GLY A 361 4.15 -12.41 -27.27
N GLN A 362 3.33 -11.42 -26.89
CA GLN A 362 3.10 -10.19 -27.67
C GLN A 362 3.67 -8.96 -26.95
N ARG A 363 4.38 -8.11 -27.69
CA ARG A 363 4.94 -6.87 -27.15
C ARG A 363 3.86 -5.80 -26.99
N VAL A 364 3.85 -5.11 -25.83
CA VAL A 364 2.86 -4.08 -25.44
C VAL A 364 3.51 -2.70 -25.34
#